data_21c3bf4c6a1dae46d189e5445431563d
#
_entry.id   21c3bf4c6a1dae46d189e5445431563d
#
_cell.length_a   1.000
_cell.length_b   1.000
_cell.length_c   1.000
_cell.angle_alpha   90.00
_cell.angle_beta   90.00
_cell.angle_gamma   90.00
#
_symmetry.space_group_name_H-M   'P 1'
#
loop_
_entity.id
_entity.type
_entity.pdbx_description
1 polymer ?
#
loop_
_entity_poly.entity_id
_entity_poly.type
_entity_poly.pdbx_seq_one_letter_code
_entity_poly.pdbx_strand_id
1 'polypeptide(L)'
;MKFGKKIERLLLAEMGVCLIVLLLSMSGRCSSMVILLSTLFQIFMIIYIIVVLVHPLQAYARILEHLNKTEFEREELRMAPAGVPFVKETYSLLDRYAAYKTRKNNAQILNKQTELTALQSQINPHFLYNTLETIRGQALIDDNEEIAKMVEALSAFFRYSISRKGNLVTLRDELANIENYMLIQRYRFNNRFSMEVLIDEEDEEAFDFLIPRLIIQPVVENAIFHGLEEKLEGGKVTIDIIVTDKNLILMISDNGKGMDADTLKELNARIQSNNVELDDREERNQRNTG
;
A
#
# COMPACT_ATOMS: atom_id res chain seq x y z
N MET A 1 -24.25 32.34 -6.38
CA MET A 1 -25.40 32.97 -7.12
C MET A 1 -25.37 34.50 -7.17
N LYS A 2 -25.01 35.25 -6.10
CA LYS A 2 -24.94 36.73 -6.12
C LYS A 2 -23.80 37.32 -6.98
N PHE A 3 -22.66 36.65 -7.10
CA PHE A 3 -21.49 37.15 -7.82
C PHE A 3 -21.68 37.05 -9.36
N GLY A 4 -22.22 35.95 -9.88
CA GLY A 4 -22.51 35.82 -11.32
C GLY A 4 -23.48 36.86 -11.84
N LYS A 5 -24.55 37.15 -11.08
CA LYS A 5 -25.52 38.22 -11.42
C LYS A 5 -24.91 39.63 -11.41
N LYS A 6 -23.86 39.86 -10.60
CA LYS A 6 -23.17 41.14 -10.55
C LYS A 6 -22.27 41.33 -11.79
N ILE A 7 -21.60 40.26 -12.23
CA ILE A 7 -20.78 40.26 -13.46
C ILE A 7 -21.68 40.44 -14.69
N GLU A 8 -22.76 39.69 -14.78
CA GLU A 8 -23.72 39.80 -15.88
C GLU A 8 -24.27 41.23 -16.03
N ARG A 9 -24.65 41.91 -14.92
CA ARG A 9 -25.08 43.30 -14.93
C ARG A 9 -23.98 44.26 -15.36
N LEU A 10 -22.73 44.04 -14.97
CA LEU A 10 -21.58 44.84 -15.38
C LEU A 10 -21.31 44.70 -16.89
N LEU A 11 -21.35 43.48 -17.43
CA LEU A 11 -21.19 43.23 -18.87
C LEU A 11 -22.33 43.83 -19.70
N LEU A 12 -23.57 43.73 -19.22
CA LEU A 12 -24.72 44.37 -19.86
C LEU A 12 -24.63 45.90 -19.86
N ALA A 13 -24.18 46.51 -18.77
CA ALA A 13 -23.96 47.93 -18.68
C ALA A 13 -22.85 48.40 -19.63
N GLU A 14 -21.76 47.66 -19.76
CA GLU A 14 -20.65 47.93 -20.66
C GLU A 14 -21.08 47.82 -22.14
N MET A 15 -21.84 46.77 -22.50
CA MET A 15 -22.42 46.65 -23.84
C MET A 15 -23.36 47.84 -24.17
N GLY A 16 -24.13 48.28 -23.17
CA GLY A 16 -25.01 49.47 -23.34
C GLY A 16 -24.22 50.75 -23.61
N VAL A 17 -23.15 50.99 -22.87
CA VAL A 17 -22.29 52.17 -23.06
C VAL A 17 -21.60 52.09 -24.44
N CYS A 18 -21.06 50.96 -24.86
CA CYS A 18 -20.49 50.75 -26.18
C CYS A 18 -21.49 51.08 -27.30
N LEU A 19 -22.70 50.57 -27.19
CA LEU A 19 -23.77 50.83 -28.20
C LEU A 19 -24.12 52.30 -28.30
N ILE A 20 -24.26 52.99 -27.17
CA ILE A 20 -24.60 54.44 -27.13
C ILE A 20 -23.46 55.25 -27.77
N VAL A 21 -22.20 54.95 -27.46
CA VAL A 21 -21.04 55.66 -28.03
C VAL A 21 -20.97 55.43 -29.54
N LEU A 22 -21.23 54.22 -30.00
CA LEU A 22 -21.25 53.85 -31.43
C LEU A 22 -22.35 54.62 -32.18
N LEU A 23 -23.56 54.69 -31.64
CA LEU A 23 -24.69 55.45 -32.22
C LEU A 23 -24.40 56.95 -32.25
N LEU A 24 -23.81 57.51 -31.20
CA LEU A 24 -23.42 58.93 -31.17
C LEU A 24 -22.31 59.26 -32.13
N SER A 25 -21.35 58.35 -32.33
CA SER A 25 -20.27 58.48 -33.31
C SER A 25 -20.81 58.47 -34.76
N MET A 26 -21.76 57.61 -35.07
CA MET A 26 -22.39 57.51 -36.39
C MET A 26 -23.25 58.78 -36.71
N SER A 27 -23.77 59.43 -35.69
CA SER A 27 -24.57 60.67 -35.89
C SER A 27 -23.73 61.93 -36.12
N GLY A 28 -22.38 61.82 -36.12
CA GLY A 28 -21.45 62.93 -36.29
C GLY A 28 -21.48 63.97 -35.15
N ARG A 29 -22.21 63.70 -34.05
CA ARG A 29 -22.36 64.60 -32.91
C ARG A 29 -21.35 64.39 -31.79
N CYS A 30 -20.44 63.48 -31.95
CA CYS A 30 -19.44 63.12 -30.91
C CYS A 30 -18.10 63.84 -31.17
N SER A 31 -17.63 64.52 -30.15
CA SER A 31 -16.29 65.10 -30.17
C SER A 31 -15.26 63.97 -30.11
N SER A 32 -14.13 64.12 -30.83
CA SER A 32 -13.00 63.20 -30.82
C SER A 32 -12.55 62.84 -29.37
N MET A 33 -12.70 63.79 -28.46
CA MET A 33 -12.37 63.61 -27.04
C MET A 33 -13.29 62.60 -26.33
N VAL A 34 -14.57 62.55 -26.67
CA VAL A 34 -15.54 61.59 -26.10
C VAL A 34 -15.26 60.15 -26.58
N ILE A 35 -14.87 60.01 -27.86
CA ILE A 35 -14.50 58.71 -28.42
C ILE A 35 -13.21 58.19 -27.72
N LEU A 36 -12.19 59.05 -27.52
CA LEU A 36 -10.96 58.69 -26.82
C LEU A 36 -11.24 58.24 -25.35
N LEU A 37 -12.05 59.00 -24.62
CA LEU A 37 -12.43 58.68 -23.24
C LEU A 37 -13.17 57.33 -23.15
N SER A 38 -14.07 57.05 -24.07
CA SER A 38 -14.82 55.81 -24.14
C SER A 38 -13.89 54.60 -24.44
N THR A 39 -12.94 54.74 -25.36
CA THR A 39 -11.98 53.65 -25.66
C THR A 39 -11.07 53.38 -24.47
N LEU A 40 -10.59 54.42 -23.77
CA LEU A 40 -9.82 54.24 -22.54
C LEU A 40 -10.61 53.52 -21.44
N PHE A 41 -11.90 53.89 -21.27
CA PHE A 41 -12.77 53.23 -20.33
C PHE A 41 -13.00 51.74 -20.68
N GLN A 42 -13.18 51.41 -21.96
CA GLN A 42 -13.31 50.01 -22.43
C GLN A 42 -12.05 49.21 -22.15
N ILE A 43 -10.85 49.75 -22.44
CA ILE A 43 -9.57 49.10 -22.14
C ILE A 43 -9.43 48.84 -20.64
N PHE A 44 -9.81 49.83 -19.80
CA PHE A 44 -9.80 49.67 -18.34
C PHE A 44 -10.74 48.56 -17.88
N MET A 45 -11.95 48.48 -18.42
CA MET A 45 -12.90 47.42 -18.09
C MET A 45 -12.46 46.06 -18.55
N ILE A 46 -11.83 45.91 -19.71
CA ILE A 46 -11.26 44.65 -20.19
C ILE A 46 -10.15 44.17 -19.23
N ILE A 47 -9.26 45.08 -18.85
CA ILE A 47 -8.18 44.77 -17.87
C ILE A 47 -8.81 44.36 -16.54
N TYR A 48 -9.83 45.08 -16.08
CA TYR A 48 -10.54 44.73 -14.85
C TYR A 48 -11.18 43.34 -14.90
N ILE A 49 -11.82 42.97 -16.01
CA ILE A 49 -12.40 41.63 -16.22
C ILE A 49 -11.32 40.57 -16.25
N ILE A 50 -10.21 40.81 -16.91
CA ILE A 50 -9.08 39.86 -16.94
C ILE A 50 -8.54 39.63 -15.53
N VAL A 51 -8.29 40.68 -14.76
CA VAL A 51 -7.73 40.58 -13.41
C VAL A 51 -8.70 39.94 -12.42
N VAL A 52 -9.99 40.32 -12.48
CA VAL A 52 -10.99 39.91 -11.47
C VAL A 52 -11.63 38.55 -11.81
N LEU A 53 -11.71 38.18 -13.09
CA LEU A 53 -12.39 36.96 -13.52
C LEU A 53 -11.41 35.89 -14.05
N VAL A 54 -10.55 36.25 -15.00
CA VAL A 54 -9.72 35.28 -15.71
C VAL A 54 -8.59 34.78 -14.82
N HIS A 55 -7.95 35.67 -14.08
CA HIS A 55 -6.84 35.30 -13.21
C HIS A 55 -7.26 34.34 -12.07
N PRO A 56 -8.38 34.53 -11.36
CA PRO A 56 -8.89 33.55 -10.40
C PRO A 56 -9.28 32.22 -11.04
N LEU A 57 -9.94 32.25 -12.21
CA LEU A 57 -10.34 31.03 -12.92
C LEU A 57 -9.12 30.17 -13.30
N GLN A 58 -8.03 30.79 -13.74
CA GLN A 58 -6.77 30.07 -14.03
C GLN A 58 -6.13 29.50 -12.77
N ALA A 59 -6.23 30.18 -11.64
CA ALA A 59 -5.79 29.66 -10.35
C ALA A 59 -6.64 28.43 -9.93
N TYR A 60 -7.95 28.47 -10.09
CA TYR A 60 -8.82 27.32 -9.86
C TYR A 60 -8.54 26.15 -10.79
N ALA A 61 -8.31 26.41 -12.09
CA ALA A 61 -7.98 25.36 -13.05
C ALA A 61 -6.68 24.62 -12.65
N ARG A 62 -5.66 25.36 -12.22
CA ARG A 62 -4.40 24.78 -11.71
C ARG A 62 -4.64 23.93 -10.44
N ILE A 63 -5.42 24.39 -9.50
CA ILE A 63 -5.78 23.63 -8.30
C ILE A 63 -6.50 22.33 -8.66
N LEU A 64 -7.44 22.36 -9.60
CA LEU A 64 -8.16 21.17 -10.07
C LEU A 64 -7.24 20.18 -10.81
N GLU A 65 -6.27 20.69 -11.56
CA GLU A 65 -5.28 19.86 -12.25
C GLU A 65 -4.34 19.16 -11.27
N HIS A 66 -3.90 19.86 -10.21
CA HIS A 66 -3.11 19.27 -9.12
C HIS A 66 -3.90 18.24 -8.30
N LEU A 67 -5.21 18.45 -8.11
CA LEU A 67 -6.09 17.49 -7.43
C LEU A 67 -6.22 16.14 -8.17
N ASN A 68 -6.00 16.15 -9.48
CA ASN A 68 -6.07 14.93 -10.30
C ASN A 68 -4.74 14.14 -10.31
N LYS A 69 -3.65 14.72 -9.84
CA LYS A 69 -2.37 14.07 -9.61
C LYS A 69 -2.32 13.58 -8.15
N THR A 70 -2.15 12.30 -7.98
CA THR A 70 -2.45 11.45 -6.82
C THR A 70 -1.72 11.72 -5.50
N GLU A 71 -0.93 12.79 -5.35
CA GLU A 71 -0.25 13.11 -4.09
C GLU A 71 -0.37 14.58 -3.74
N PHE A 72 -1.02 14.81 -2.61
CA PHE A 72 -1.35 16.12 -2.07
C PHE A 72 -0.28 16.53 -1.06
N GLU A 73 0.71 17.33 -1.46
CA GLU A 73 1.62 17.96 -0.51
C GLU A 73 0.98 19.24 0.06
N ARG A 74 0.84 19.25 1.38
CA ARG A 74 0.20 20.35 2.15
C ARG A 74 0.90 21.71 2.01
N GLU A 75 2.16 21.76 1.61
CA GLU A 75 2.94 23.00 1.52
C GLU A 75 2.64 23.81 0.27
N GLU A 76 2.38 23.20 -0.87
CA GLU A 76 2.03 23.90 -2.11
C GLU A 76 0.70 24.63 -2.03
N LEU A 77 -0.21 24.16 -1.17
CA LEU A 77 -1.50 24.78 -0.90
C LEU A 77 -1.44 26.12 -0.15
N ARG A 78 -0.32 26.41 0.52
CA ARG A 78 -0.13 27.68 1.25
C ARG A 78 0.24 28.86 0.37
N MET A 79 0.60 28.64 -0.89
CA MET A 79 1.02 29.69 -1.83
C MET A 79 -0.13 30.31 -2.64
N ALA A 80 -1.38 30.20 -2.19
CA ALA A 80 -2.48 30.86 -2.89
C ALA A 80 -2.36 32.39 -2.80
N PRO A 81 -2.50 33.11 -3.93
CA PRO A 81 -2.41 34.56 -3.93
C PRO A 81 -3.48 35.20 -3.03
N ALA A 82 -3.01 36.01 -2.09
CA ALA A 82 -3.90 36.76 -1.20
C ALA A 82 -4.78 37.71 -2.04
N GLY A 83 -6.11 37.61 -1.89
CA GLY A 83 -7.06 38.55 -2.50
C GLY A 83 -8.05 37.93 -3.50
N VAL A 84 -7.97 36.62 -3.80
CA VAL A 84 -8.93 35.93 -4.66
C VAL A 84 -10.16 35.51 -3.85
N PRO A 85 -11.40 35.96 -4.18
CA PRO A 85 -12.62 35.58 -3.47
C PRO A 85 -12.80 34.02 -3.52
N PHE A 86 -13.32 33.45 -2.43
CA PHE A 86 -13.61 32.00 -2.30
C PHE A 86 -12.42 31.05 -2.23
N VAL A 87 -11.17 31.46 -2.37
CA VAL A 87 -10.00 30.57 -2.26
C VAL A 87 -9.91 29.97 -0.87
N LYS A 88 -10.14 30.77 0.17
CA LYS A 88 -10.10 30.31 1.57
C LYS A 88 -11.16 29.24 1.86
N GLU A 89 -12.37 29.43 1.34
CA GLU A 89 -13.48 28.48 1.48
C GLU A 89 -13.20 27.19 0.73
N THR A 90 -12.64 27.27 -0.48
CA THR A 90 -12.27 26.10 -1.27
C THR A 90 -11.18 25.27 -0.56
N TYR A 91 -10.15 25.90 -0.02
CA TYR A 91 -9.12 25.22 0.78
C TYR A 91 -9.70 24.55 2.03
N SER A 92 -10.60 25.24 2.74
CA SER A 92 -11.22 24.67 3.92
C SER A 92 -12.07 23.43 3.60
N LEU A 93 -12.70 23.40 2.43
CA LEU A 93 -13.45 22.24 1.94
C LEU A 93 -12.52 21.09 1.56
N LEU A 94 -11.40 21.39 0.89
CA LEU A 94 -10.38 20.40 0.53
C LEU A 94 -9.73 19.78 1.75
N ASP A 95 -9.36 20.57 2.75
CA ASP A 95 -8.81 20.08 4.02
C ASP A 95 -9.82 19.17 4.75
N ARG A 96 -11.10 19.57 4.77
CA ARG A 96 -12.15 18.73 5.34
C ARG A 96 -12.34 17.43 4.57
N TYR A 97 -12.30 17.49 3.23
CA TYR A 97 -12.41 16.30 2.39
C TYR A 97 -11.21 15.36 2.56
N ALA A 98 -9.99 15.89 2.58
CA ALA A 98 -8.76 15.11 2.84
C ALA A 98 -8.81 14.45 4.22
N ALA A 99 -9.18 15.21 5.26
CA ALA A 99 -9.34 14.67 6.60
C ALA A 99 -10.46 13.61 6.69
N TYR A 100 -11.57 13.80 5.98
CA TYR A 100 -12.64 12.82 5.88
C TYR A 100 -12.18 11.53 5.19
N LYS A 101 -11.48 11.66 4.04
CA LYS A 101 -10.92 10.51 3.30
C LYS A 101 -9.94 9.70 4.15
N THR A 102 -9.04 10.39 4.85
CA THR A 102 -8.08 9.76 5.77
C THR A 102 -8.79 9.03 6.92
N ARG A 103 -9.77 9.69 7.55
CA ARG A 103 -10.58 9.05 8.62
C ARG A 103 -11.34 7.83 8.11
N LYS A 104 -11.95 7.92 6.92
CA LYS A 104 -12.66 6.80 6.29
C LYS A 104 -11.73 5.62 6.01
N ASN A 105 -10.54 5.88 5.44
CA ASN A 105 -9.55 4.84 5.17
C ASN A 105 -9.07 4.18 6.48
N ASN A 106 -8.74 4.97 7.50
CA ASN A 106 -8.33 4.45 8.80
C ASN A 106 -9.43 3.63 9.47
N ALA A 107 -10.69 4.07 9.37
CA ALA A 107 -11.83 3.30 9.88
C ALA A 107 -11.99 1.96 9.13
N GLN A 108 -11.79 1.94 7.80
CA GLN A 108 -11.84 0.70 7.02
C GLN A 108 -10.70 -0.25 7.39
N ILE A 109 -9.49 0.27 7.58
CA ILE A 109 -8.33 -0.53 8.04
C ILE A 109 -8.62 -1.11 9.42
N LEU A 110 -9.10 -0.29 10.36
CA LEU A 110 -9.44 -0.74 11.71
C LEU A 110 -10.54 -1.79 11.70
N ASN A 111 -11.59 -1.61 10.89
CA ASN A 111 -12.65 -2.61 10.75
C ASN A 111 -12.11 -3.94 10.22
N LYS A 112 -11.26 -3.91 9.17
CA LYS A 112 -10.61 -5.13 8.65
C LYS A 112 -9.72 -5.80 9.70
N GLN A 113 -8.95 -5.01 10.46
CA GLN A 113 -8.12 -5.54 11.56
C GLN A 113 -8.98 -6.16 12.66
N THR A 114 -10.10 -5.53 13.01
CA THR A 114 -11.04 -6.05 14.01
C THR A 114 -11.69 -7.36 13.54
N GLU A 115 -12.10 -7.41 12.26
CA GLU A 115 -12.66 -8.61 11.65
C GLU A 115 -11.66 -9.76 11.63
N LEU A 116 -10.41 -9.49 11.20
CA LEU A 116 -9.33 -10.49 11.25
C LEU A 116 -9.04 -10.95 12.68
N THR A 117 -9.03 -10.04 13.64
CA THR A 117 -8.83 -10.38 15.06
C THR A 117 -9.98 -11.23 15.60
N ALA A 118 -11.23 -10.92 15.21
CA ALA A 118 -12.41 -11.71 15.60
C ALA A 118 -12.36 -13.11 14.97
N LEU A 119 -12.01 -13.23 13.69
CA LEU A 119 -11.83 -14.52 13.03
C LEU A 119 -10.71 -15.34 13.67
N GLN A 120 -9.58 -14.74 13.98
CA GLN A 120 -8.47 -15.40 14.69
C GLN A 120 -8.85 -15.82 16.13
N SER A 121 -9.75 -15.09 16.78
CA SER A 121 -10.20 -15.41 18.14
C SER A 121 -11.21 -16.57 18.19
N GLN A 122 -11.78 -16.99 17.05
CA GLN A 122 -12.68 -18.15 16.98
C GLN A 122 -11.93 -19.46 17.27
N ILE A 123 -10.62 -19.49 17.02
CA ILE A 123 -9.77 -20.58 17.51
C ILE A 123 -9.32 -20.18 18.91
N ASN A 124 -9.80 -20.87 19.94
CA ASN A 124 -9.29 -20.68 21.29
C ASN A 124 -7.88 -21.32 21.41
N PRO A 125 -6.79 -20.55 21.40
CA PRO A 125 -5.44 -21.13 21.40
C PRO A 125 -5.17 -21.95 22.67
N HIS A 126 -5.71 -21.49 23.78
CA HIS A 126 -5.53 -22.17 25.06
C HIS A 126 -6.21 -23.53 25.10
N PHE A 127 -7.42 -23.64 24.53
CA PHE A 127 -8.10 -24.94 24.41
C PHE A 127 -7.29 -25.90 23.53
N LEU A 128 -6.78 -25.41 22.39
CA LEU A 128 -5.98 -26.22 21.47
C LEU A 128 -4.71 -26.75 22.16
N TYR A 129 -3.97 -25.90 22.85
CA TYR A 129 -2.74 -26.29 23.54
C TYR A 129 -3.03 -27.31 24.65
N ASN A 130 -4.02 -27.06 25.47
CA ASN A 130 -4.40 -27.97 26.56
C ASN A 130 -4.81 -29.35 26.04
N THR A 131 -5.55 -29.38 24.91
CA THR A 131 -5.95 -30.63 24.28
C THR A 131 -4.74 -31.39 23.77
N LEU A 132 -3.83 -30.72 23.07
CA LEU A 132 -2.58 -31.33 22.57
C LEU A 132 -1.70 -31.84 23.71
N GLU A 133 -1.52 -31.08 24.80
CA GLU A 133 -0.78 -31.52 25.99
C GLU A 133 -1.42 -32.73 26.66
N THR A 134 -2.75 -32.81 26.70
CA THR A 134 -3.45 -33.99 27.23
C THR A 134 -3.16 -35.22 26.35
N ILE A 135 -3.20 -35.09 25.02
CA ILE A 135 -2.90 -36.18 24.09
C ILE A 135 -1.43 -36.61 24.22
N ARG A 136 -0.49 -35.63 24.34
CA ARG A 136 0.92 -35.91 24.56
C ARG A 136 1.14 -36.67 25.87
N GLY A 137 0.49 -36.23 26.94
CA GLY A 137 0.55 -36.90 28.24
C GLY A 137 0.05 -38.34 28.19
N GLN A 138 -1.07 -38.61 27.50
CA GLN A 138 -1.59 -39.94 27.31
C GLN A 138 -0.63 -40.84 26.50
N ALA A 139 -0.05 -40.28 25.40
CA ALA A 139 0.90 -40.99 24.57
C ALA A 139 2.17 -41.44 25.36
N LEU A 140 2.62 -40.60 26.29
CA LEU A 140 3.74 -40.92 27.18
C LEU A 140 3.34 -42.02 28.20
N ILE A 141 2.11 -42.00 28.72
CA ILE A 141 1.61 -43.04 29.63
C ILE A 141 1.52 -44.40 28.90
N ASP A 142 1.16 -44.36 27.62
CA ASP A 142 1.04 -45.55 26.76
C ASP A 142 2.37 -45.98 26.15
N ASP A 143 3.52 -45.43 26.61
CA ASP A 143 4.87 -45.67 26.11
C ASP A 143 5.02 -45.41 24.60
N ASN A 144 4.19 -44.51 24.02
CA ASN A 144 4.23 -44.18 22.61
C ASN A 144 4.97 -42.86 22.39
N GLU A 145 6.30 -42.92 22.46
CA GLU A 145 7.17 -41.74 22.26
C GLU A 145 6.99 -41.06 20.90
N GLU A 146 6.64 -41.83 19.88
CA GLU A 146 6.49 -41.36 18.52
C GLU A 146 5.30 -40.42 18.41
N ILE A 147 4.15 -40.81 18.93
CA ILE A 147 2.96 -39.94 19.01
C ILE A 147 3.24 -38.72 19.91
N ALA A 148 3.93 -38.92 21.04
CA ALA A 148 4.26 -37.82 21.93
C ALA A 148 5.11 -36.75 21.23
N LYS A 149 6.13 -37.12 20.47
CA LYS A 149 7.00 -36.22 19.66
C LYS A 149 6.20 -35.50 18.57
N MET A 150 5.32 -36.22 17.88
CA MET A 150 4.48 -35.60 16.83
C MET A 150 3.55 -34.54 17.42
N VAL A 151 2.90 -34.84 18.57
CA VAL A 151 1.99 -33.90 19.24
C VAL A 151 2.74 -32.69 19.80
N GLU A 152 3.96 -32.89 20.31
CA GLU A 152 4.81 -31.79 20.77
C GLU A 152 5.17 -30.84 19.63
N ALA A 153 5.60 -31.37 18.47
CA ALA A 153 5.89 -30.57 17.28
C ALA A 153 4.64 -29.80 16.80
N LEU A 154 3.48 -30.46 16.79
CA LEU A 154 2.21 -29.85 16.42
C LEU A 154 1.85 -28.70 17.37
N SER A 155 2.04 -28.89 18.67
CA SER A 155 1.78 -27.87 19.70
C SER A 155 2.72 -26.66 19.53
N ALA A 156 4.02 -26.91 19.27
CA ALA A 156 5.01 -25.87 19.02
C ALA A 156 4.71 -25.07 17.74
N PHE A 157 4.37 -25.77 16.67
CA PHE A 157 3.97 -25.18 15.38
C PHE A 157 2.74 -24.25 15.53
N PHE A 158 1.68 -24.73 16.18
CA PHE A 158 0.51 -23.88 16.42
C PHE A 158 0.81 -22.69 17.34
N ARG A 159 1.62 -22.88 18.38
CA ARG A 159 2.04 -21.80 19.28
C ARG A 159 2.78 -20.71 18.52
N TYR A 160 3.66 -21.08 17.63
CA TYR A 160 4.37 -20.15 16.76
C TYR A 160 3.38 -19.43 15.82
N SER A 161 2.54 -20.16 15.10
CA SER A 161 1.63 -19.61 14.08
C SER A 161 0.55 -18.68 14.65
N ILE A 162 0.04 -18.96 15.86
CA ILE A 162 -1.06 -18.19 16.49
C ILE A 162 -0.54 -17.09 17.43
N SER A 163 0.74 -17.11 17.83
CA SER A 163 1.31 -16.13 18.75
C SER A 163 1.21 -14.70 18.20
N ARG A 164 0.82 -13.75 19.05
CA ARG A 164 0.72 -12.31 18.74
C ARG A 164 2.03 -11.54 19.04
N LYS A 165 3.12 -12.23 19.32
CA LYS A 165 4.40 -11.61 19.66
C LYS A 165 5.13 -11.15 18.39
N GLY A 166 5.13 -9.84 18.13
CA GLY A 166 5.98 -9.20 17.13
C GLY A 166 5.77 -9.66 15.66
N ASN A 167 6.08 -8.77 14.73
CA ASN A 167 6.12 -9.11 13.32
C ASN A 167 7.50 -9.61 12.87
N LEU A 168 8.55 -9.36 13.68
CA LEU A 168 9.91 -9.79 13.44
C LEU A 168 10.30 -10.87 14.46
N VAL A 169 11.00 -11.89 13.98
CA VAL A 169 11.53 -13.03 14.73
C VAL A 169 12.95 -13.31 14.26
N THR A 170 13.72 -14.06 15.03
CA THR A 170 15.04 -14.48 14.56
C THR A 170 14.89 -15.55 13.46
N LEU A 171 15.88 -15.61 12.55
CA LEU A 171 15.93 -16.67 11.55
C LEU A 171 15.92 -18.06 12.22
N ARG A 172 16.59 -18.19 13.36
CA ARG A 172 16.58 -19.39 14.21
C ARG A 172 15.17 -19.83 14.61
N ASP A 173 14.34 -18.87 15.06
CA ASP A 173 12.95 -19.16 15.48
C ASP A 173 12.09 -19.63 14.30
N GLU A 174 12.27 -19.01 13.13
CA GLU A 174 11.54 -19.37 11.92
C GLU A 174 11.95 -20.78 11.43
N LEU A 175 13.25 -21.09 11.42
CA LEU A 175 13.76 -22.42 11.04
C LEU A 175 13.27 -23.49 12.02
N ALA A 176 13.31 -23.24 13.33
CA ALA A 176 12.79 -24.15 14.32
C ALA A 176 11.29 -24.45 14.13
N ASN A 177 10.51 -23.44 13.73
CA ASN A 177 9.11 -23.66 13.37
C ASN A 177 8.95 -24.54 12.12
N ILE A 178 9.82 -24.37 11.12
CA ILE A 178 9.81 -25.20 9.91
C ILE A 178 10.24 -26.64 10.23
N GLU A 179 11.20 -26.85 11.12
CA GLU A 179 11.58 -28.17 11.58
C GLU A 179 10.39 -28.91 12.23
N ASN A 180 9.63 -28.21 13.08
CA ASN A 180 8.40 -28.77 13.65
C ASN A 180 7.37 -29.12 12.56
N TYR A 181 7.18 -28.25 11.57
CA TYR A 181 6.33 -28.51 10.43
C TYR A 181 6.81 -29.75 9.64
N MET A 182 8.09 -29.84 9.33
CA MET A 182 8.69 -30.97 8.62
C MET A 182 8.53 -32.28 9.39
N LEU A 183 8.66 -32.24 10.72
CA LEU A 183 8.44 -33.42 11.56
C LEU A 183 6.99 -33.92 11.42
N ILE A 184 6.00 -33.01 11.47
CA ILE A 184 4.59 -33.36 11.24
C ILE A 184 4.39 -33.96 9.85
N GLN A 185 4.98 -33.37 8.80
CA GLN A 185 4.88 -33.88 7.44
C GLN A 185 5.54 -35.26 7.26
N ARG A 186 6.66 -35.53 7.96
CA ARG A 186 7.28 -36.85 7.97
C ARG A 186 6.31 -37.95 8.47
N TYR A 187 5.60 -37.69 9.56
CA TYR A 187 4.58 -38.61 10.06
C TYR A 187 3.43 -38.78 9.08
N ARG A 188 2.93 -37.67 8.52
CA ARG A 188 1.80 -37.68 7.58
C ARG A 188 2.11 -38.45 6.30
N PHE A 189 3.34 -38.35 5.80
CA PHE A 189 3.77 -38.89 4.52
C PHE A 189 4.75 -40.05 4.65
N ASN A 190 4.78 -40.70 5.79
CA ASN A 190 5.58 -41.90 6.04
C ASN A 190 7.09 -41.71 5.72
N ASN A 191 7.68 -40.63 6.21
CA ASN A 191 9.10 -40.26 6.04
C ASN A 191 9.57 -40.05 4.59
N ARG A 192 8.65 -39.74 3.65
CA ARG A 192 9.01 -39.54 2.24
C ARG A 192 9.81 -38.26 1.99
N PHE A 193 9.71 -37.28 2.91
CA PHE A 193 10.30 -35.95 2.75
C PHE A 193 11.38 -35.67 3.78
N SER A 194 12.43 -35.00 3.35
CA SER A 194 13.52 -34.50 4.19
C SER A 194 13.75 -33.01 3.96
N MET A 195 14.37 -32.37 4.92
CA MET A 195 14.82 -30.98 4.80
C MET A 195 16.29 -30.88 5.22
N GLU A 196 17.02 -30.00 4.57
CA GLU A 196 18.38 -29.63 4.88
C GLU A 196 18.54 -28.13 4.89
N VAL A 197 19.24 -27.61 5.88
CA VAL A 197 19.61 -26.19 5.97
C VAL A 197 21.11 -26.11 5.76
N LEU A 198 21.50 -25.27 4.78
CA LEU A 198 22.91 -25.05 4.44
C LEU A 198 23.25 -23.59 4.78
N ILE A 199 24.33 -23.39 5.49
CA ILE A 199 24.92 -22.10 5.85
C ILE A 199 26.43 -22.28 6.00
N ASP A 200 27.20 -21.30 5.60
CA ASP A 200 28.62 -21.30 5.82
C ASP A 200 28.95 -21.08 7.31
N GLU A 201 29.97 -21.77 7.85
CA GLU A 201 30.34 -21.69 9.27
C GLU A 201 30.68 -20.25 9.69
N GLU A 202 31.20 -19.42 8.77
CA GLU A 202 31.50 -18.01 9.00
C GLU A 202 30.23 -17.13 9.17
N ASP A 203 29.08 -17.60 8.69
CA ASP A 203 27.81 -16.88 8.62
C ASP A 203 26.80 -17.30 9.71
N GLU A 204 27.19 -18.13 10.69
CA GLU A 204 26.27 -18.62 11.75
C GLU A 204 25.57 -17.50 12.55
N GLU A 205 26.15 -16.30 12.60
CA GLU A 205 25.52 -15.14 13.22
C GLU A 205 24.20 -14.75 12.55
N ALA A 206 23.98 -15.15 11.28
CA ALA A 206 22.73 -14.92 10.56
C ALA A 206 21.51 -15.57 11.22
N PHE A 207 21.69 -16.61 12.00
CA PHE A 207 20.60 -17.23 12.76
C PHE A 207 19.92 -16.25 13.74
N ASP A 208 20.60 -15.21 14.17
CA ASP A 208 20.09 -14.21 15.10
C ASP A 208 19.56 -12.95 14.37
N PHE A 209 19.63 -12.91 13.04
CA PHE A 209 19.07 -11.83 12.24
C PHE A 209 17.55 -11.84 12.33
N LEU A 210 16.97 -10.63 12.38
CA LEU A 210 15.52 -10.46 12.45
C LEU A 210 14.90 -10.47 11.05
N ILE A 211 13.97 -11.36 10.83
CA ILE A 211 13.22 -11.49 9.59
C ILE A 211 11.71 -11.39 9.86
N PRO A 212 10.90 -11.06 8.85
CA PRO A 212 9.45 -11.13 8.98
C PRO A 212 9.00 -12.55 9.31
N ARG A 213 8.11 -12.66 10.26
CA ARG A 213 7.55 -13.93 10.72
C ARG A 213 6.73 -14.59 9.62
N LEU A 214 6.77 -15.92 9.53
CA LEU A 214 6.04 -16.75 8.56
C LEU A 214 6.39 -16.40 7.10
N ILE A 215 7.67 -16.01 6.82
CA ILE A 215 8.11 -15.73 5.46
C ILE A 215 8.63 -16.97 4.76
N ILE A 216 9.32 -17.88 5.48
CA ILE A 216 9.90 -19.10 4.92
C ILE A 216 8.85 -20.20 4.82
N GLN A 217 8.00 -20.32 5.83
CA GLN A 217 7.01 -21.40 5.95
C GLN A 217 6.13 -21.57 4.70
N PRO A 218 5.49 -20.52 4.10
CA PRO A 218 4.66 -20.70 2.92
C PRO A 218 5.41 -21.23 1.70
N VAL A 219 6.70 -20.91 1.59
CA VAL A 219 7.55 -21.40 0.49
C VAL A 219 7.85 -22.88 0.66
N VAL A 220 8.18 -23.32 1.88
CA VAL A 220 8.39 -24.73 2.20
C VAL A 220 7.08 -25.54 2.05
N GLU A 221 5.94 -24.99 2.46
CA GLU A 221 4.63 -25.59 2.23
C GLU A 221 4.37 -25.79 0.73
N ASN A 222 4.64 -24.79 -0.10
CA ASN A 222 4.50 -24.91 -1.56
C ASN A 222 5.43 -25.97 -2.15
N ALA A 223 6.68 -26.05 -1.69
CA ALA A 223 7.63 -27.06 -2.13
C ALA A 223 7.09 -28.49 -1.84
N ILE A 224 6.50 -28.70 -0.66
CA ILE A 224 5.96 -30.02 -0.29
C ILE A 224 4.70 -30.34 -1.08
N PHE A 225 3.70 -29.43 -1.09
CA PHE A 225 2.39 -29.72 -1.70
C PHE A 225 2.41 -29.69 -3.23
N HIS A 226 3.20 -28.82 -3.84
CA HIS A 226 3.24 -28.67 -5.29
C HIS A 226 4.45 -29.33 -5.94
N GLY A 227 5.60 -29.33 -5.24
CA GLY A 227 6.83 -29.95 -5.74
C GLY A 227 6.88 -31.44 -5.48
N LEU A 228 6.68 -31.85 -4.22
CA LEU A 228 7.03 -33.20 -3.74
C LEU A 228 5.85 -34.15 -3.56
N GLU A 229 4.58 -33.70 -3.60
CA GLU A 229 3.40 -34.52 -3.27
C GLU A 229 3.36 -35.82 -4.10
N GLU A 230 3.68 -35.75 -5.38
CA GLU A 230 3.66 -36.87 -6.32
C GLU A 230 4.92 -37.79 -6.18
N LYS A 231 5.94 -37.37 -5.42
CA LYS A 231 7.18 -38.10 -5.26
C LYS A 231 7.02 -39.20 -4.22
N LEU A 232 7.20 -40.43 -4.61
CA LEU A 232 6.99 -41.60 -3.74
C LEU A 232 8.07 -41.73 -2.64
N GLU A 233 9.33 -41.34 -2.94
CA GLU A 233 10.48 -41.42 -2.03
C GLU A 233 11.51 -40.33 -2.34
N GLY A 234 12.35 -39.99 -1.35
CA GLY A 234 13.51 -39.10 -1.52
C GLY A 234 13.19 -37.67 -1.87
N GLY A 235 11.99 -37.17 -1.50
CA GLY A 235 11.66 -35.76 -1.60
C GLY A 235 12.54 -34.95 -0.64
N LYS A 236 13.16 -33.87 -1.17
CA LYS A 236 14.08 -33.03 -0.39
C LYS A 236 13.77 -31.55 -0.63
N VAL A 237 13.69 -30.83 0.45
CA VAL A 237 13.70 -29.35 0.45
C VAL A 237 15.06 -28.91 0.99
N THR A 238 15.72 -27.98 0.31
CA THR A 238 16.98 -27.39 0.75
C THR A 238 16.78 -25.90 0.97
N ILE A 239 17.22 -25.39 2.10
CA ILE A 239 17.24 -23.98 2.46
C ILE A 239 18.69 -23.54 2.51
N ASP A 240 19.14 -22.79 1.51
CA ASP A 240 20.47 -22.19 1.48
C ASP A 240 20.41 -20.77 2.04
N ILE A 241 21.26 -20.49 3.02
CA ILE A 241 21.38 -19.21 3.69
C ILE A 241 22.69 -18.57 3.28
N ILE A 242 22.63 -17.44 2.59
CA ILE A 242 23.81 -16.74 2.07
C ILE A 242 23.79 -15.32 2.64
N VAL A 243 24.89 -14.95 3.31
CA VAL A 243 25.07 -13.59 3.85
C VAL A 243 25.99 -12.82 2.90
N THR A 244 25.62 -11.61 2.60
CA THR A 244 26.43 -10.65 1.84
C THR A 244 26.58 -9.37 2.63
N ASP A 245 27.46 -8.46 2.23
CA ASP A 245 27.70 -7.18 2.90
C ASP A 245 26.40 -6.36 3.13
N LYS A 246 25.35 -6.60 2.34
CA LYS A 246 24.11 -5.80 2.36
C LYS A 246 22.83 -6.61 2.55
N ASN A 247 22.85 -7.90 2.22
CA ASN A 247 21.64 -8.71 2.12
C ASN A 247 21.81 -10.07 2.78
N LEU A 248 20.74 -10.54 3.40
CA LEU A 248 20.51 -11.94 3.73
C LEU A 248 19.69 -12.55 2.58
N ILE A 249 20.22 -13.57 1.92
CA ILE A 249 19.58 -14.28 0.82
C ILE A 249 19.15 -15.65 1.33
N LEU A 250 17.87 -15.96 1.23
CA LEU A 250 17.30 -17.26 1.58
C LEU A 250 16.86 -17.92 0.27
N MET A 251 17.54 -18.97 -0.14
CA MET A 251 17.20 -19.75 -1.32
C MET A 251 16.57 -21.08 -0.91
N ILE A 252 15.31 -21.28 -1.29
CA ILE A 252 14.56 -22.49 -0.97
C ILE A 252 14.33 -23.25 -2.25
N SER A 253 14.83 -24.47 -2.31
CA SER A 253 14.73 -25.35 -3.47
C SER A 253 14.18 -26.72 -3.11
N ASP A 254 13.44 -27.31 -4.03
CA ASP A 254 12.95 -28.67 -3.94
C ASP A 254 13.42 -29.51 -5.13
N ASN A 255 13.47 -30.81 -4.95
CA ASN A 255 13.79 -31.75 -6.00
C ASN A 255 12.54 -32.41 -6.62
N GLY A 256 11.43 -31.70 -6.62
CA GLY A 256 10.13 -32.15 -7.10
C GLY A 256 9.95 -32.08 -8.61
N LYS A 257 8.67 -32.00 -9.04
CA LYS A 257 8.30 -31.99 -10.47
C LYS A 257 8.61 -30.67 -11.19
N GLY A 258 8.91 -29.61 -10.46
CA GLY A 258 9.14 -28.28 -11.03
C GLY A 258 7.86 -27.63 -11.58
N MET A 259 8.05 -26.57 -12.40
CA MET A 259 6.99 -25.82 -13.09
C MET A 259 7.20 -25.90 -14.60
N ASP A 260 6.11 -25.90 -15.36
CA ASP A 260 6.20 -25.73 -16.81
C ASP A 260 6.64 -24.30 -17.18
N ALA A 261 7.16 -24.13 -18.39
CA ALA A 261 7.76 -22.88 -18.83
C ALA A 261 6.74 -21.70 -18.87
N ASP A 262 5.47 -21.97 -19.17
CA ASP A 262 4.44 -20.95 -19.27
C ASP A 262 4.02 -20.46 -17.89
N THR A 263 3.80 -21.38 -16.95
CA THR A 263 3.52 -21.07 -15.54
C THR A 263 4.66 -20.26 -14.91
N LEU A 264 5.92 -20.67 -15.15
CA LEU A 264 7.10 -19.97 -14.64
C LEU A 264 7.18 -18.54 -15.19
N LYS A 265 6.91 -18.35 -16.49
CA LYS A 265 6.92 -17.04 -17.13
C LYS A 265 5.83 -16.13 -16.58
N GLU A 266 4.63 -16.64 -16.37
CA GLU A 266 3.51 -15.88 -15.80
C GLU A 266 3.82 -15.46 -14.34
N LEU A 267 4.36 -16.37 -13.53
CA LEU A 267 4.74 -16.09 -12.15
C LEU A 267 5.82 -15.00 -12.07
N ASN A 268 6.87 -15.11 -12.90
CA ASN A 268 7.93 -14.11 -12.96
C ASN A 268 7.40 -12.74 -13.39
N ALA A 269 6.48 -12.68 -14.36
CA ALA A 269 5.87 -11.42 -14.78
C ALA A 269 5.05 -10.76 -13.65
N ARG A 270 4.32 -11.55 -12.85
CA ARG A 270 3.58 -11.06 -11.67
C ARG A 270 4.51 -10.53 -10.59
N ILE A 271 5.62 -11.23 -10.29
CA ILE A 271 6.60 -10.79 -9.30
C ILE A 271 7.24 -9.48 -9.73
N GLN A 272 7.65 -9.36 -11.00
CA GLN A 272 8.26 -8.14 -11.53
C GLN A 272 7.29 -6.96 -11.51
N SER A 273 6.02 -7.15 -11.87
CA SER A 273 5.02 -6.07 -11.82
C SER A 273 4.77 -5.55 -10.39
N ASN A 274 4.76 -6.43 -9.40
CA ASN A 274 4.62 -6.04 -8.01
C ASN A 274 5.86 -5.31 -7.47
N ASN A 275 7.07 -5.70 -7.90
CA ASN A 275 8.31 -5.03 -7.50
C ASN A 275 8.39 -3.60 -8.05
N VAL A 276 7.95 -3.36 -9.29
CA VAL A 276 7.89 -2.00 -9.87
C VAL A 276 6.98 -1.09 -9.04
N GLU A 277 5.84 -1.58 -8.56
CA GLU A 277 4.96 -0.81 -7.68
C GLU A 277 5.58 -0.52 -6.30
N LEU A 278 6.42 -1.41 -5.78
CA LEU A 278 7.09 -1.24 -4.49
C LEU A 278 8.25 -0.24 -4.61
N ASP A 279 9.08 -0.36 -5.65
CA ASP A 279 10.19 0.57 -5.94
C ASP A 279 9.68 1.99 -6.16
N ASP A 280 8.58 2.17 -6.91
CA ASP A 280 7.91 3.46 -7.09
C ASP A 280 7.42 4.06 -5.76
N ARG A 281 7.00 3.24 -4.79
CA ARG A 281 6.58 3.69 -3.45
C ARG A 281 7.77 4.07 -2.57
N GLU A 282 8.86 3.32 -2.62
CA GLU A 282 10.07 3.61 -1.85
C GLU A 282 10.78 4.86 -2.36
N GLU A 283 10.91 5.05 -3.68
CA GLU A 283 11.45 6.27 -4.26
C GLU A 283 10.63 7.52 -3.91
N ARG A 284 9.30 7.40 -3.84
CA ARG A 284 8.42 8.48 -3.41
C ARG A 284 8.59 8.81 -1.94
N ASN A 285 8.75 7.80 -1.08
CA ASN A 285 8.98 8.01 0.35
C ASN A 285 10.33 8.64 0.64
N GLN A 286 11.38 8.29 -0.11
CA GLN A 286 12.73 8.90 0.05
C GLN A 286 12.77 10.36 -0.42
N ARG A 287 12.02 10.73 -1.45
CA ARG A 287 11.90 12.13 -1.91
C ARG A 287 11.11 13.01 -0.94
N ASN A 288 10.30 12.41 -0.07
CA ASN A 288 9.47 13.13 0.92
C ASN A 288 10.14 13.28 2.28
N THR A 289 11.31 12.71 2.51
CA THR A 289 12.06 12.77 3.77
C THR A 289 13.37 13.57 3.68
N GLY A 290 13.71 14.11 2.54
CA GLY A 290 14.85 15.03 2.29
C GLY A 290 14.36 16.46 2.06
#